data_61934302a1d1d30b033f09b17c759342
#
_entry.id   61934302a1d1d30b033f09b17c759342
#
_cell.length_a   1.000
_cell.length_b   1.000
_cell.length_c   1.000
_cell.angle_alpha   90.00
_cell.angle_beta   90.00
_cell.angle_gamma   90.00
#
_symmetry.space_group_name_H-M   'P 1'
#
loop_
_entity.id
_entity.type
_entity.pdbx_description
1 polymer ?
#
loop_
_entity_poly.entity_id
_entity_poly.type
_entity_poly.pdbx_seq_one_letter_code
_entity_poly.pdbx_strand_id
1 'polypeptide(L)'
;EKYGKERGIGSGLAGPFTTAASLIGTETFLKGTVKHKEQAHKLLQYSTDCVVKCCEDLHRKLGIGFTLSEPMGSRDLLSKRQFKEFFAPYIKQAVERMNKFQGSTGIHICGHTRDRWEEVIGTGISGFWVDNCESIQELKECYGDKVAISGNVPPVDILKNGTFEEIDQAIKKCI
;
A
#
# COMPACT_ATOMS: atom_id res chain seq x y z
N GLU A 1 -3.87 -19.19 16.33
CA GLU A 1 -3.14 -20.37 16.80
C GLU A 1 -3.33 -21.61 15.91
N LYS A 2 -4.56 -21.87 15.43
CA LYS A 2 -4.88 -23.12 14.67
C LYS A 2 -4.09 -23.27 13.37
N TYR A 3 -3.86 -22.19 12.64
CA TYR A 3 -3.20 -22.23 11.31
C TYR A 3 -1.80 -21.58 11.28
N GLY A 4 -1.38 -20.86 12.33
CA GLY A 4 -0.12 -20.13 12.35
C GLY A 4 1.14 -20.99 12.34
N LYS A 5 1.00 -22.29 12.63
CA LYS A 5 2.10 -23.27 12.53
C LYS A 5 2.29 -23.80 11.10
N GLU A 6 1.27 -23.70 10.27
CA GLU A 6 1.24 -24.25 8.92
C GLU A 6 1.35 -23.18 7.83
N ARG A 7 0.97 -21.93 8.15
CA ARG A 7 0.93 -20.81 7.19
C ARG A 7 1.37 -19.51 7.86
N GLY A 8 2.04 -18.65 7.13
CA GLY A 8 2.26 -17.27 7.53
C GLY A 8 0.92 -16.53 7.65
N ILE A 9 0.70 -15.86 8.78
CA ILE A 9 -0.49 -15.02 9.01
C ILE A 9 -0.06 -13.57 8.97
N GLY A 10 -0.76 -12.77 8.18
CA GLY A 10 -0.53 -11.32 8.08
C GLY A 10 -1.85 -10.56 8.13
N SER A 11 -1.76 -9.25 8.27
CA SER A 11 -2.89 -8.34 8.23
C SER A 11 -2.55 -7.06 7.46
N GLY A 12 -3.56 -6.49 6.79
CA GLY A 12 -3.48 -5.13 6.26
C GLY A 12 -3.76 -4.11 7.36
N LEU A 13 -3.03 -3.01 7.35
CA LEU A 13 -3.29 -1.85 8.20
C LEU A 13 -3.23 -0.58 7.35
N ALA A 14 -4.10 0.41 7.65
CA ALA A 14 -4.03 1.70 6.99
C ALA A 14 -2.64 2.32 7.17
N GLY A 15 -2.03 2.73 6.08
CA GLY A 15 -0.72 3.36 6.13
C GLY A 15 -0.78 4.82 6.60
N PRO A 16 0.37 5.50 6.71
CA PRO A 16 0.47 6.84 7.26
C PRO A 16 -0.43 7.89 6.61
N PHE A 17 -0.50 7.90 5.28
CA PHE A 17 -1.27 8.90 4.55
C PHE A 17 -2.78 8.70 4.72
N THR A 18 -3.24 7.47 4.58
CA THR A 18 -4.64 7.10 4.81
C THR A 18 -5.06 7.35 6.26
N THR A 19 -4.19 7.06 7.22
CA THR A 19 -4.44 7.35 8.64
C THR A 19 -4.56 8.85 8.89
N ALA A 20 -3.65 9.67 8.37
CA ALA A 20 -3.72 11.13 8.49
C ALA A 20 -5.02 11.70 7.90
N ALA A 21 -5.41 11.23 6.72
CA ALA A 21 -6.64 11.62 6.08
C ALA A 21 -7.89 11.20 6.86
N SER A 22 -7.87 10.03 7.49
CA SER A 22 -8.99 9.53 8.31
C SER A 22 -9.18 10.32 9.59
N LEU A 23 -8.10 10.87 10.18
CA LEU A 23 -8.16 11.63 11.44
C LEU A 23 -8.88 12.98 11.31
N ILE A 24 -8.72 13.68 10.19
CA ILE A 24 -9.27 15.03 10.01
C ILE A 24 -10.23 15.16 8.81
N GLY A 25 -10.50 14.05 8.14
CA GLY A 25 -11.29 13.99 6.91
C GLY A 25 -10.46 14.22 5.65
N THR A 26 -10.70 13.39 4.64
CA THR A 26 -9.94 13.32 3.39
C THR A 26 -9.82 14.69 2.69
N GLU A 27 -10.95 15.37 2.51
CA GLU A 27 -10.97 16.67 1.82
C GLU A 27 -10.15 17.72 2.57
N THR A 28 -10.31 17.79 3.90
CA THR A 28 -9.57 18.70 4.77
C THR A 28 -8.08 18.44 4.67
N PHE A 29 -7.68 17.17 4.74
CA PHE A 29 -6.29 16.79 4.66
C PHE A 29 -5.68 17.10 3.29
N LEU A 30 -6.35 16.75 2.19
CA LEU A 30 -5.88 17.05 0.84
C LEU A 30 -5.74 18.56 0.60
N LYS A 31 -6.68 19.38 1.05
CA LYS A 31 -6.55 20.84 1.03
C LYS A 31 -5.39 21.32 1.89
N GLY A 32 -5.15 20.67 3.03
CA GLY A 32 -4.06 20.97 3.95
C GLY A 32 -2.68 20.78 3.31
N THR A 33 -2.49 19.75 2.47
CA THR A 33 -1.23 19.54 1.74
C THR A 33 -0.87 20.70 0.78
N VAL A 34 -1.84 21.53 0.42
CA VAL A 34 -1.63 22.72 -0.43
C VAL A 34 -1.53 23.98 0.40
N LYS A 35 -2.45 24.18 1.35
CA LYS A 35 -2.63 25.44 2.08
C LYS A 35 -1.91 25.50 3.42
N HIS A 36 -1.68 24.35 4.06
CA HIS A 36 -1.15 24.23 5.42
C HIS A 36 -0.10 23.12 5.49
N LYS A 37 0.93 23.22 4.66
CA LYS A 37 1.93 22.17 4.45
C LYS A 37 2.62 21.71 5.74
N GLU A 38 3.01 22.66 6.59
CA GLU A 38 3.69 22.35 7.84
C GLU A 38 2.81 21.48 8.77
N GLN A 39 1.51 21.81 8.85
CA GLN A 39 0.55 21.04 9.65
C GLN A 39 0.31 19.66 9.03
N ALA A 40 0.25 19.58 7.69
CA ALA A 40 0.13 18.30 6.99
C ALA A 40 1.35 17.40 7.25
N HIS A 41 2.57 17.94 7.22
CA HIS A 41 3.79 17.20 7.58
C HIS A 41 3.78 16.73 9.04
N LYS A 42 3.39 17.59 9.98
CA LYS A 42 3.27 17.19 11.40
C LYS A 42 2.28 16.05 11.60
N LEU A 43 1.11 16.12 10.94
CA LEU A 43 0.10 15.06 11.03
C LEU A 43 0.59 13.75 10.39
N LEU A 44 1.28 13.83 9.24
CA LEU A 44 1.87 12.65 8.61
C LEU A 44 2.94 12.00 9.47
N GLN A 45 3.81 12.81 10.10
CA GLN A 45 4.81 12.27 11.03
C GLN A 45 4.15 11.56 12.21
N TYR A 46 3.16 12.19 12.82
CA TYR A 46 2.39 11.59 13.91
C TYR A 46 1.72 10.28 13.47
N SER A 47 1.05 10.29 12.32
CA SER A 47 0.40 9.10 11.78
C SER A 47 1.39 7.99 11.48
N THR A 48 2.56 8.32 10.93
CA THR A 48 3.64 7.35 10.70
C THR A 48 4.09 6.69 12.00
N ASP A 49 4.33 7.49 13.04
CA ASP A 49 4.75 6.98 14.34
C ASP A 49 3.69 6.08 14.98
N CYS A 50 2.42 6.46 14.89
CA CYS A 50 1.30 5.65 15.39
C CYS A 50 1.17 4.31 14.63
N VAL A 51 1.21 4.35 13.30
CA VAL A 51 1.10 3.15 12.45
C VAL A 51 2.23 2.18 12.74
N VAL A 52 3.48 2.66 12.73
CA VAL A 52 4.64 1.81 13.00
C VAL A 52 4.59 1.22 14.40
N LYS A 53 4.26 2.04 15.40
CA LYS A 53 4.17 1.57 16.80
C LYS A 53 3.07 0.52 16.98
N CYS A 54 1.92 0.72 16.35
CA CYS A 54 0.83 -0.26 16.36
C CYS A 54 1.26 -1.59 15.74
N CYS A 55 1.88 -1.55 14.56
CA CYS A 55 2.40 -2.75 13.89
C CYS A 55 3.44 -3.47 14.74
N GLU A 56 4.39 -2.74 15.32
CA GLU A 56 5.43 -3.30 16.17
C GLU A 56 4.86 -4.01 17.40
N ASP A 57 3.92 -3.37 18.10
CA ASP A 57 3.30 -3.94 19.29
C ASP A 57 2.46 -5.18 18.99
N LEU A 58 1.71 -5.15 17.87
CA LEU A 58 0.93 -6.30 17.42
C LEU A 58 1.84 -7.43 16.91
N HIS A 59 2.89 -7.11 16.15
CA HIS A 59 3.89 -8.10 15.70
C HIS A 59 4.51 -8.82 16.90
N ARG A 60 4.96 -8.07 17.90
CA ARG A 60 5.57 -8.63 19.12
C ARG A 60 4.61 -9.52 19.91
N LYS A 61 3.31 -9.16 19.95
CA LYS A 61 2.31 -9.92 20.71
C LYS A 61 1.77 -11.14 19.98
N LEU A 62 1.63 -11.05 18.66
CA LEU A 62 0.89 -12.03 17.85
C LEU A 62 1.77 -12.79 16.85
N GLY A 63 3.00 -12.33 16.58
CA GLY A 63 3.89 -12.91 15.59
C GLY A 63 3.42 -12.78 14.14
N ILE A 64 2.55 -11.79 13.85
CA ILE A 64 2.00 -11.56 12.50
C ILE A 64 2.72 -10.42 11.78
N GLY A 65 2.82 -10.51 10.45
CA GLY A 65 3.33 -9.42 9.60
C GLY A 65 2.23 -8.47 9.14
N PHE A 66 2.62 -7.28 8.70
CA PHE A 66 1.70 -6.24 8.24
C PHE A 66 2.04 -5.73 6.86
N THR A 67 0.98 -5.51 6.06
CA THR A 67 1.02 -4.81 4.77
C THR A 67 0.33 -3.46 4.93
N LEU A 68 0.91 -2.41 4.36
CA LEU A 68 0.30 -1.08 4.36
C LEU A 68 -0.80 -1.00 3.29
N SER A 69 -1.98 -0.56 3.70
CA SER A 69 -3.08 -0.24 2.78
C SER A 69 -3.18 1.28 2.62
N GLU A 70 -2.92 1.74 1.40
CA GLU A 70 -2.84 3.17 1.06
C GLU A 70 -3.70 3.52 -0.16
N PRO A 71 -5.03 3.35 -0.07
CA PRO A 71 -5.92 3.60 -1.20
C PRO A 71 -5.85 5.04 -1.72
N MET A 72 -5.35 5.97 -0.93
CA MET A 72 -5.23 7.38 -1.28
C MET A 72 -3.94 7.74 -2.03
N GLY A 73 -3.05 6.78 -2.30
CA GLY A 73 -1.76 7.00 -2.95
C GLY A 73 -1.83 7.14 -4.49
N SER A 74 -2.98 6.96 -5.11
CA SER A 74 -3.12 6.99 -6.58
C SER A 74 -3.07 8.40 -7.18
N ARG A 75 -2.86 8.46 -8.50
CA ARG A 75 -2.97 9.73 -9.25
C ARG A 75 -4.39 10.28 -9.31
N ASP A 76 -5.36 9.47 -8.97
CA ASP A 76 -6.78 9.88 -8.94
C ASP A 76 -7.06 10.87 -7.81
N LEU A 77 -6.23 10.87 -6.77
CA LEU A 77 -6.35 11.75 -5.60
C LEU A 77 -5.16 12.70 -5.42
N LEU A 78 -3.95 12.25 -5.76
CA LEU A 78 -2.72 13.02 -5.54
C LEU A 78 -2.03 13.37 -6.85
N SER A 79 -1.71 14.65 -7.03
CA SER A 79 -0.75 15.04 -8.05
C SER A 79 0.62 14.39 -7.79
N LYS A 80 1.44 14.21 -8.83
CA LYS A 80 2.79 13.63 -8.68
C LYS A 80 3.65 14.45 -7.70
N ARG A 81 3.48 15.79 -7.64
CA ARG A 81 4.17 16.66 -6.68
C ARG A 81 3.75 16.36 -5.25
N GLN A 82 2.45 16.25 -4.98
CA GLN A 82 1.96 15.90 -3.64
C GLN A 82 2.39 14.50 -3.22
N PHE A 83 2.38 13.55 -4.15
CA PHE A 83 2.87 12.20 -3.89
C PHE A 83 4.34 12.21 -3.43
N LYS A 84 5.20 12.91 -4.15
CA LYS A 84 6.63 13.03 -3.80
C LYS A 84 6.89 13.77 -2.49
N GLU A 85 6.07 14.79 -2.19
CA GLU A 85 6.25 15.63 -1.00
C GLU A 85 5.60 15.04 0.26
N PHE A 86 4.38 14.47 0.14
CA PHE A 86 3.57 14.09 1.29
C PHE A 86 3.32 12.59 1.43
N PHE A 87 3.54 11.79 0.40
CA PHE A 87 3.26 10.36 0.45
C PHE A 87 4.55 9.53 0.53
N ALA A 88 5.37 9.55 -0.50
CA ALA A 88 6.53 8.68 -0.61
C ALA A 88 7.52 8.77 0.57
N PRO A 89 7.85 9.95 1.14
CA PRO A 89 8.79 10.04 2.25
C PRO A 89 8.27 9.35 3.52
N TYR A 90 6.98 9.44 3.80
CA TYR A 90 6.38 8.84 5.00
C TYR A 90 6.16 7.34 4.85
N ILE A 91 5.83 6.87 3.63
CA ILE A 91 5.82 5.43 3.35
C ILE A 91 7.24 4.85 3.50
N LYS A 92 8.25 5.51 2.93
CA LYS A 92 9.64 5.07 3.08
C LYS A 92 10.04 4.97 4.55
N GLN A 93 9.75 5.99 5.35
CA GLN A 93 10.03 5.99 6.78
C GLN A 93 9.29 4.84 7.51
N ALA A 94 8.02 4.61 7.19
CA ALA A 94 7.26 3.50 7.77
C ALA A 94 7.85 2.14 7.39
N VAL A 95 8.12 1.92 6.10
CA VAL A 95 8.71 0.68 5.58
C VAL A 95 10.06 0.38 6.21
N GLU A 96 10.97 1.36 6.24
CA GLU A 96 12.30 1.21 6.85
C GLU A 96 12.21 0.80 8.34
N ARG A 97 11.26 1.36 9.07
CA ARG A 97 11.06 1.04 10.49
C ARG A 97 10.39 -0.30 10.69
N MET A 98 9.37 -0.62 9.87
CA MET A 98 8.67 -1.90 9.93
C MET A 98 9.57 -3.07 9.55
N ASN A 99 10.43 -2.90 8.56
CA ASN A 99 11.37 -3.94 8.14
C ASN A 99 12.35 -4.34 9.25
N LYS A 100 12.61 -3.49 10.25
CA LYS A 100 13.48 -3.82 11.38
C LYS A 100 12.92 -4.91 12.28
N PHE A 101 11.60 -5.05 12.38
CA PHE A 101 10.99 -6.07 13.25
C PHE A 101 10.27 -7.19 12.49
N GLN A 102 9.77 -6.95 11.27
CA GLN A 102 9.06 -7.99 10.52
C GLN A 102 9.81 -8.47 9.26
N GLY A 103 10.97 -7.89 8.95
CA GLY A 103 11.84 -8.28 7.84
C GLY A 103 11.45 -7.70 6.48
N SER A 104 10.17 -7.65 6.15
CA SER A 104 9.68 -7.15 4.86
C SER A 104 8.30 -6.50 5.00
N THR A 105 8.04 -5.48 4.21
CA THR A 105 6.77 -4.75 4.20
C THR A 105 6.27 -4.58 2.78
N GLY A 106 5.02 -4.94 2.54
CA GLY A 106 4.34 -4.68 1.28
C GLY A 106 3.37 -3.50 1.39
N ILE A 107 2.89 -3.04 0.23
CA ILE A 107 1.89 -1.97 0.13
C ILE A 107 0.80 -2.33 -0.86
N HIS A 108 -0.43 -1.92 -0.57
CA HIS A 108 -1.54 -1.86 -1.52
C HIS A 108 -1.93 -0.41 -1.80
N ILE A 109 -2.04 -0.06 -3.08
CA ILE A 109 -2.56 1.24 -3.53
C ILE A 109 -3.67 0.96 -4.55
N CYS A 110 -4.88 1.43 -4.25
CA CYS A 110 -6.01 1.39 -5.19
C CYS A 110 -5.85 2.46 -6.28
N GLY A 111 -6.50 2.23 -7.45
CA GLY A 111 -6.53 3.19 -8.55
C GLY A 111 -5.23 3.27 -9.34
N HIS A 112 -5.09 4.32 -10.14
CA HIS A 112 -4.01 4.45 -11.10
C HIS A 112 -2.69 4.88 -10.45
N THR A 113 -1.64 4.08 -10.63
CA THR A 113 -0.32 4.28 -10.00
C THR A 113 0.85 4.24 -10.98
N ARG A 114 0.61 3.99 -12.28
CA ARG A 114 1.66 3.78 -13.28
C ARG A 114 2.71 4.91 -13.32
N ASP A 115 2.29 6.15 -13.18
CA ASP A 115 3.18 7.32 -13.25
C ASP A 115 4.08 7.50 -12.00
N ARG A 116 3.92 6.63 -10.99
CA ARG A 116 4.61 6.69 -9.69
C ARG A 116 5.17 5.34 -9.21
N TRP A 117 5.19 4.30 -10.05
CA TRP A 117 5.74 3.00 -9.68
C TRP A 117 7.19 3.09 -9.20
N GLU A 118 8.02 3.90 -9.85
CA GLU A 118 9.41 4.11 -9.44
C GLU A 118 9.49 4.66 -8.01
N GLU A 119 8.70 5.66 -7.69
CA GLU A 119 8.67 6.26 -6.35
C GLU A 119 8.12 5.29 -5.30
N VAL A 120 7.09 4.50 -5.63
CA VAL A 120 6.52 3.49 -4.73
C VAL A 120 7.57 2.41 -4.41
N ILE A 121 8.20 1.86 -5.44
CA ILE A 121 9.22 0.81 -5.29
C ILE A 121 10.47 1.37 -4.59
N GLY A 122 10.83 2.61 -4.89
CA GLY A 122 11.93 3.34 -4.23
C GLY A 122 11.73 3.58 -2.72
N THR A 123 10.53 3.31 -2.17
CA THR A 123 10.31 3.33 -0.71
C THR A 123 10.89 2.10 0.01
N GLY A 124 11.35 1.08 -0.71
CA GLY A 124 11.93 -0.13 -0.15
C GLY A 124 10.92 -1.20 0.23
N ILE A 125 9.73 -1.16 -0.35
CA ILE A 125 8.73 -2.23 -0.21
C ILE A 125 9.23 -3.54 -0.83
N SER A 126 8.80 -4.66 -0.28
CA SER A 126 9.08 -6.00 -0.80
C SER A 126 7.94 -6.58 -1.63
N GLY A 127 6.73 -6.04 -1.50
CA GLY A 127 5.55 -6.47 -2.23
C GLY A 127 4.65 -5.30 -2.61
N PHE A 128 4.10 -5.34 -3.81
CA PHE A 128 3.18 -4.34 -4.32
C PHE A 128 1.89 -5.00 -4.82
N TRP A 129 0.79 -4.70 -4.15
CA TRP A 129 -0.56 -5.12 -4.56
C TRP A 129 -1.17 -3.99 -5.37
N VAL A 130 -1.35 -4.23 -6.66
CA VAL A 130 -1.87 -3.22 -7.61
C VAL A 130 -3.35 -3.40 -7.89
N ASP A 131 -4.00 -2.31 -8.22
CA ASP A 131 -5.40 -2.29 -8.63
C ASP A 131 -5.60 -2.91 -10.02
N ASN A 132 -6.82 -3.38 -10.30
CA ASN A 132 -7.17 -4.00 -11.59
C ASN A 132 -7.17 -3.04 -12.79
N CYS A 133 -7.10 -1.74 -12.57
CA CYS A 133 -6.94 -0.74 -13.63
C CYS A 133 -5.50 -0.64 -14.16
N GLU A 134 -4.54 -1.32 -13.53
CA GLU A 134 -3.13 -1.31 -13.93
C GLU A 134 -2.73 -2.57 -14.71
N SER A 135 -1.73 -2.44 -15.58
CA SER A 135 -1.14 -3.59 -16.26
C SER A 135 -0.11 -4.28 -15.36
N ILE A 136 -0.49 -5.45 -14.83
CA ILE A 136 0.44 -6.27 -14.02
C ILE A 136 1.63 -6.76 -14.85
N GLN A 137 1.40 -7.05 -16.14
CA GLN A 137 2.45 -7.47 -17.05
C GLN A 137 3.51 -6.37 -17.23
N GLU A 138 3.07 -5.13 -17.52
CA GLU A 138 3.99 -3.99 -17.68
C GLU A 138 4.76 -3.71 -16.38
N LEU A 139 4.09 -3.76 -15.24
CA LEU A 139 4.75 -3.59 -13.95
C LEU A 139 5.80 -4.67 -13.71
N LYS A 140 5.49 -5.93 -14.06
CA LYS A 140 6.43 -7.06 -13.95
C LYS A 140 7.63 -6.91 -14.87
N GLU A 141 7.42 -6.49 -16.11
CA GLU A 141 8.51 -6.25 -17.07
C GLU A 141 9.45 -5.14 -16.58
N CYS A 142 8.91 -4.08 -15.97
CA CYS A 142 9.72 -2.95 -15.51
C CYS A 142 10.38 -3.17 -14.13
N TYR A 143 9.74 -3.91 -13.23
CA TYR A 143 10.13 -3.93 -11.81
C TYR A 143 10.00 -5.30 -11.12
N GLY A 144 9.70 -6.38 -11.86
CA GLY A 144 9.52 -7.70 -11.28
C GLY A 144 10.78 -8.32 -10.67
N ASP A 145 11.95 -7.77 -10.98
CA ASP A 145 13.24 -8.09 -10.36
C ASP A 145 13.46 -7.40 -9.00
N LYS A 146 12.68 -6.36 -8.69
CA LYS A 146 12.86 -5.51 -7.49
C LYS A 146 11.80 -5.72 -6.43
N VAL A 147 10.59 -6.12 -6.82
CA VAL A 147 9.44 -6.23 -5.92
C VAL A 147 8.54 -7.40 -6.32
N ALA A 148 8.02 -8.13 -5.33
CA ALA A 148 6.96 -9.10 -5.57
C ALA A 148 5.65 -8.36 -5.95
N ILE A 149 5.03 -8.76 -7.05
CA ILE A 149 3.82 -8.12 -7.56
C ILE A 149 2.63 -9.06 -7.30
N SER A 150 1.54 -8.53 -6.80
CA SER A 150 0.31 -9.27 -6.50
C SER A 150 -0.92 -8.53 -7.03
N GLY A 151 -1.89 -9.29 -7.44
CA GLY A 151 -3.16 -8.81 -8.02
C GLY A 151 -3.28 -9.41 -9.41
N ASN A 152 -4.11 -8.96 -10.29
CA ASN A 152 -5.09 -7.90 -10.10
C ASN A 152 -6.39 -8.27 -10.81
N VAL A 153 -6.89 -9.46 -10.47
CA VAL A 153 -8.17 -9.93 -11.04
C VAL A 153 -9.28 -8.96 -10.65
N PRO A 154 -10.07 -8.43 -11.63
CA PRO A 154 -11.16 -7.52 -11.34
C PRO A 154 -12.18 -8.12 -10.37
N PRO A 155 -12.42 -7.49 -9.20
CA PRO A 155 -13.24 -8.10 -8.15
C PRO A 155 -14.74 -8.12 -8.50
N VAL A 156 -15.24 -7.12 -9.19
CA VAL A 156 -16.66 -7.03 -9.53
C VAL A 156 -16.97 -7.72 -10.87
N ASP A 157 -16.25 -7.36 -11.91
CA ASP A 157 -16.55 -7.80 -13.26
C ASP A 157 -16.23 -9.29 -13.46
N ILE A 158 -15.15 -9.77 -12.84
CA ILE A 158 -14.68 -11.16 -13.00
C ILE A 158 -15.03 -12.01 -11.77
N LEU A 159 -14.57 -11.65 -10.55
CA LEU A 159 -14.77 -12.55 -9.39
C LEU A 159 -16.24 -12.66 -8.96
N LYS A 160 -17.01 -11.57 -9.05
CA LYS A 160 -18.41 -11.57 -8.66
C LYS A 160 -19.36 -11.97 -9.78
N ASN A 161 -19.15 -11.46 -10.99
CA ASN A 161 -20.10 -11.55 -12.11
C ASN A 161 -19.64 -12.50 -13.22
N GLY A 162 -18.36 -12.89 -13.24
CA GLY A 162 -17.80 -13.77 -14.26
C GLY A 162 -18.13 -15.25 -14.04
N THR A 163 -17.96 -16.04 -15.10
CA THR A 163 -18.02 -17.51 -15.07
C THR A 163 -16.74 -18.09 -14.45
N PHE A 164 -16.78 -19.38 -14.09
CA PHE A 164 -15.58 -20.08 -13.60
C PHE A 164 -14.43 -20.07 -14.61
N GLU A 165 -14.74 -20.17 -15.90
CA GLU A 165 -13.79 -20.13 -17.00
C GLU A 165 -13.12 -18.76 -17.12
N GLU A 166 -13.88 -17.68 -17.01
CA GLU A 166 -13.36 -16.30 -17.03
C GLU A 166 -12.48 -16.03 -15.80
N ILE A 167 -12.88 -16.51 -14.63
CA ILE A 167 -12.07 -16.40 -13.39
C ILE A 167 -10.74 -17.14 -13.56
N ASP A 168 -10.78 -18.39 -14.04
CA ASP A 168 -9.57 -19.20 -14.26
C ASP A 168 -8.61 -18.54 -15.26
N GLN A 169 -9.15 -18.03 -16.36
CA GLN A 169 -8.34 -17.30 -17.36
C GLN A 169 -7.75 -16.00 -16.78
N ALA A 170 -8.51 -15.25 -15.99
CA ALA A 170 -8.02 -14.03 -15.36
C ALA A 170 -6.90 -14.32 -14.35
N ILE A 171 -7.01 -15.37 -13.55
CA ILE A 171 -5.96 -15.81 -12.62
C ILE A 171 -4.70 -16.21 -13.40
N LYS A 172 -4.84 -16.99 -14.48
CA LYS A 172 -3.70 -17.40 -15.30
C LYS A 172 -2.93 -16.23 -15.94
N LYS A 173 -3.61 -15.12 -16.20
CA LYS A 173 -2.95 -13.89 -16.71
C LYS A 173 -2.14 -13.16 -15.63
N CYS A 174 -2.40 -13.41 -14.35
CA CYS A 174 -1.69 -12.79 -13.24
C CYS A 174 -0.43 -13.56 -12.80
N ILE A 175 -0.22 -14.75 -13.34
CA ILE A 175 0.93 -15.64 -13.06
C ILE A 175 1.98 -15.52 -14.18
#